data_448a59d1392dc12e4bf998d5f7829d8e
#
_entry.id   448a59d1392dc12e4bf998d5f7829d8e
#
_cell.length_a   1.000
_cell.length_b   1.000
_cell.length_c   1.000
_cell.angle_alpha   90.00
_cell.angle_beta   90.00
_cell.angle_gamma   90.00
#
_symmetry.space_group_name_H-M   'P 1'
#
loop_
_entity.id
_entity.type
_entity.pdbx_description
1 polymer ?
#
loop_
_entity_poly.entity_id
_entity_poly.type
_entity_poly.pdbx_seq_one_letter_code
_entity_poly.pdbx_strand_id
1 'polypeptide(L)'
;MMPKDDWVDIKEYFPYKINKNGDIINSITNKLKHKSLVRDRYTVSLNGKTLYVHRLVAKTFIPNPDNYEIVNHIDENPLNNNVDNLEWCTQKDNVRHGTCQQRRIEKVSKGKIIQYDKQGNIIKIWNSLNSLRLNGHVAAWRAITRENTNRFHDNSFWFKETERFDITKGKCLTLNIK
;
A
#
# COMPACT_ATOMS: atom_id res chain seq x y z
N MET A 1 18.97 -30.73 17.13
CA MET A 1 17.60 -31.17 17.42
C MET A 1 16.69 -30.06 16.89
N MET A 2 15.94 -30.28 15.81
CA MET A 2 14.99 -29.25 15.31
C MET A 2 13.89 -29.07 16.36
N PRO A 3 13.40 -27.84 16.58
CA PRO A 3 12.28 -27.64 17.49
C PRO A 3 11.10 -28.52 17.02
N LYS A 4 10.32 -29.02 17.99
CA LYS A 4 9.05 -29.71 17.71
C LYS A 4 8.04 -28.70 17.15
N ASP A 5 8.29 -28.21 15.94
CA ASP A 5 7.28 -27.47 15.23
C ASP A 5 6.19 -28.45 14.85
N ASP A 6 4.93 -28.09 15.06
CA ASP A 6 3.77 -28.86 14.67
C ASP A 6 3.66 -28.85 13.13
N TRP A 7 4.36 -29.78 12.50
CA TRP A 7 4.38 -29.96 11.05
C TRP A 7 3.08 -30.61 10.59
N VAL A 8 2.33 -29.95 9.75
CA VAL A 8 1.06 -30.42 9.18
C VAL A 8 1.24 -30.72 7.70
N ASP A 9 0.65 -31.82 7.24
CA ASP A 9 0.70 -32.20 5.84
C ASP A 9 -0.03 -31.19 4.95
N ILE A 10 0.61 -30.77 3.85
CA ILE A 10 -0.06 -29.98 2.82
C ILE A 10 -0.87 -30.93 1.95
N LYS A 11 -2.19 -31.03 2.20
CA LYS A 11 -3.10 -32.06 1.64
C LYS A 11 -2.93 -32.34 0.15
N GLU A 12 -2.67 -31.31 -0.66
CA GLU A 12 -2.56 -31.40 -2.11
C GLU A 12 -1.12 -31.64 -2.61
N TYR A 13 -0.13 -31.59 -1.72
CA TYR A 13 1.30 -31.55 -2.10
C TYR A 13 2.14 -32.54 -1.28
N PHE A 14 1.76 -33.81 -1.29
CA PHE A 14 2.64 -34.85 -0.72
C PHE A 14 3.99 -34.88 -1.46
N PRO A 15 5.15 -35.03 -0.78
CA PRO A 15 5.35 -35.32 0.65
C PRO A 15 5.69 -34.09 1.51
N TYR A 16 5.12 -32.94 1.25
CA TYR A 16 5.49 -31.70 1.93
C TYR A 16 4.61 -31.42 3.15
N LYS A 17 5.26 -30.93 4.21
CA LYS A 17 4.63 -30.45 5.44
C LYS A 17 4.96 -28.97 5.64
N ILE A 18 4.09 -28.26 6.32
CA ILE A 18 4.24 -26.85 6.63
C ILE A 18 4.03 -26.62 8.13
N ASN A 19 4.75 -25.66 8.71
CA ASN A 19 4.55 -25.20 10.08
C ASN A 19 3.80 -23.84 10.12
N LYS A 20 3.45 -23.40 11.33
CA LYS A 20 2.73 -22.14 11.56
C LYS A 20 3.51 -20.89 11.14
N ASN A 21 4.84 -20.99 11.00
CA ASN A 21 5.68 -19.87 10.54
C ASN A 21 5.84 -19.83 9.02
N GLY A 22 5.24 -20.79 8.30
CA GLY A 22 5.35 -20.91 6.86
C GLY A 22 6.66 -21.55 6.39
N ASP A 23 7.37 -22.29 7.25
CA ASP A 23 8.47 -23.14 6.79
C ASP A 23 7.91 -24.43 6.22
N ILE A 24 8.57 -24.97 5.20
CA ILE A 24 8.11 -26.13 4.47
C ILE A 24 9.22 -27.16 4.40
N ILE A 25 8.89 -28.39 4.74
CA ILE A 25 9.81 -29.51 4.74
C ILE A 25 9.32 -30.64 3.83
N ASN A 26 10.23 -31.33 3.19
CA ASN A 26 9.92 -32.60 2.55
C ASN A 26 10.04 -33.71 3.62
N SER A 27 8.95 -34.37 3.94
CA SER A 27 8.87 -35.36 5.02
C SER A 27 9.63 -36.66 4.74
N ILE A 28 9.99 -36.94 3.48
CA ILE A 28 10.79 -38.11 3.11
C ILE A 28 12.28 -37.83 3.29
N THR A 29 12.73 -36.65 2.83
CA THR A 29 14.17 -36.31 2.83
C THR A 29 14.58 -35.49 4.04
N ASN A 30 13.64 -35.05 4.88
CA ASN A 30 13.83 -34.15 6.03
C ASN A 30 14.56 -32.83 5.67
N LYS A 31 14.45 -32.39 4.40
CA LYS A 31 15.08 -31.14 3.94
C LYS A 31 14.07 -30.02 3.88
N LEU A 32 14.44 -28.87 4.43
CA LEU A 32 13.69 -27.63 4.28
C LEU A 32 13.66 -27.20 2.80
N LYS A 33 12.52 -26.74 2.36
CA LYS A 33 12.34 -26.14 1.03
C LYS A 33 12.80 -24.68 1.04
N HIS A 34 13.58 -24.32 0.04
CA HIS A 34 13.96 -22.94 -0.17
C HIS A 34 12.73 -22.10 -0.56
N LYS A 35 12.56 -20.98 0.10
CA LYS A 35 11.55 -19.96 -0.22
C LYS A 35 12.20 -18.88 -1.09
N SER A 36 11.62 -18.56 -2.22
CA SER A 36 12.08 -17.50 -3.13
C SER A 36 11.24 -16.23 -2.89
N LEU A 37 11.90 -15.08 -2.86
CA LEU A 37 11.21 -13.80 -2.78
C LEU A 37 10.85 -13.33 -4.19
N VAL A 38 9.56 -13.24 -4.49
CA VAL A 38 9.05 -12.72 -5.76
C VAL A 38 8.25 -11.46 -5.48
N ARG A 39 8.76 -10.32 -5.98
CA ARG A 39 8.28 -8.98 -5.63
C ARG A 39 8.41 -8.76 -4.11
N ASP A 40 7.30 -8.77 -3.39
CA ASP A 40 7.21 -8.54 -1.94
C ASP A 40 6.70 -9.76 -1.16
N ARG A 41 6.68 -10.98 -1.76
CA ARG A 41 6.06 -12.17 -1.17
C ARG A 41 6.94 -13.41 -1.31
N TYR A 42 6.92 -14.26 -0.29
CA TYR A 42 7.56 -15.55 -0.36
C TYR A 42 6.76 -16.55 -1.18
N THR A 43 7.45 -17.23 -2.07
CA THR A 43 6.94 -18.35 -2.87
C THR A 43 7.78 -19.59 -2.65
N VAL A 44 7.20 -20.76 -2.93
CA VAL A 44 7.87 -22.06 -2.89
C VAL A 44 7.45 -22.88 -4.10
N SER A 45 8.38 -23.69 -4.63
CA SER A 45 8.07 -24.63 -5.72
C SER A 45 7.81 -26.01 -5.13
N LEU A 46 6.59 -26.53 -5.28
CA LEU A 46 6.16 -27.87 -4.86
C LEU A 46 5.60 -28.61 -6.07
N ASN A 47 6.13 -29.79 -6.37
CA ASN A 47 5.69 -30.64 -7.49
C ASN A 47 5.58 -29.87 -8.82
N GLY A 48 6.57 -28.99 -9.12
CA GLY A 48 6.59 -28.18 -10.33
C GLY A 48 5.67 -26.96 -10.36
N LYS A 49 4.88 -26.71 -9.28
CA LYS A 49 4.02 -25.54 -9.15
C LYS A 49 4.61 -24.52 -8.20
N THR A 50 4.61 -23.24 -8.59
CA THR A 50 5.02 -22.13 -7.72
C THR A 50 3.81 -21.63 -6.94
N LEU A 51 3.92 -21.61 -5.62
CA LEU A 51 2.84 -21.32 -4.69
C LEU A 51 3.26 -20.23 -3.71
N TYR A 52 2.33 -19.37 -3.31
CA TYR A 52 2.56 -18.38 -2.27
C TYR A 52 2.52 -19.01 -0.88
N VAL A 53 3.53 -18.74 -0.06
CA VAL A 53 3.67 -19.33 1.28
C VAL A 53 2.51 -18.94 2.19
N HIS A 54 2.13 -17.65 2.27
CA HIS A 54 1.00 -17.18 3.08
C HIS A 54 -0.31 -17.91 2.73
N ARG A 55 -0.53 -18.22 1.45
CA ARG A 55 -1.74 -18.96 1.04
C ARG A 55 -1.70 -20.42 1.47
N LEU A 56 -0.53 -21.03 1.48
CA LEU A 56 -0.36 -22.39 2.01
C LEU A 56 -0.62 -22.47 3.50
N VAL A 57 -0.06 -21.50 4.27
CA VAL A 57 -0.31 -21.38 5.71
C VAL A 57 -1.80 -21.18 5.97
N ALA A 58 -2.43 -20.20 5.32
CA ALA A 58 -3.85 -19.93 5.52
C ALA A 58 -4.74 -21.14 5.18
N LYS A 59 -4.49 -21.79 4.06
CA LYS A 59 -5.25 -23.01 3.66
C LYS A 59 -5.08 -24.18 4.63
N THR A 60 -3.91 -24.29 5.28
CA THR A 60 -3.60 -25.41 6.17
C THR A 60 -4.13 -25.20 7.58
N PHE A 61 -4.05 -23.98 8.09
CA PHE A 61 -4.26 -23.68 9.52
C PHE A 61 -5.48 -22.83 9.82
N ILE A 62 -5.98 -22.03 8.87
CA ILE A 62 -7.06 -21.08 9.13
C ILE A 62 -8.36 -21.57 8.48
N PRO A 63 -9.42 -21.85 9.26
CA PRO A 63 -10.73 -22.20 8.72
C PRO A 63 -11.26 -21.10 7.79
N ASN A 64 -11.88 -21.52 6.68
CA ASN A 64 -12.47 -20.60 5.69
C ASN A 64 -13.89 -21.06 5.31
N PRO A 65 -14.86 -20.98 6.23
CA PRO A 65 -16.21 -21.45 6.00
C PRO A 65 -16.94 -20.66 4.91
N ASP A 66 -16.62 -19.36 4.77
CA ASP A 66 -17.24 -18.46 3.81
C ASP A 66 -16.56 -18.48 2.43
N ASN A 67 -15.55 -19.34 2.23
CA ASN A 67 -14.79 -19.49 0.99
C ASN A 67 -14.20 -18.18 0.45
N TYR A 68 -13.67 -17.32 1.33
CA TYR A 68 -12.97 -16.11 0.90
C TYR A 68 -11.73 -16.43 0.07
N GLU A 69 -11.48 -15.65 -0.98
CA GLU A 69 -10.38 -15.89 -1.91
C GLU A 69 -9.08 -15.19 -1.50
N ILE A 70 -9.16 -14.18 -0.62
CA ILE A 70 -8.03 -13.31 -0.29
C ILE A 70 -7.51 -13.62 1.10
N VAL A 71 -6.18 -13.72 1.19
CA VAL A 71 -5.45 -13.79 2.47
C VAL A 71 -4.79 -12.43 2.69
N ASN A 72 -5.12 -11.80 3.81
CA ASN A 72 -4.56 -10.54 4.27
C ASN A 72 -3.48 -10.78 5.32
N HIS A 73 -2.48 -9.88 5.38
CA HIS A 73 -1.50 -9.80 6.47
C HIS A 73 -1.95 -8.71 7.44
N ILE A 74 -2.23 -9.09 8.68
CA ILE A 74 -2.80 -8.19 9.70
C ILE A 74 -1.85 -7.02 10.00
N ASP A 75 -0.54 -7.27 10.03
CA ASP A 75 0.51 -6.27 10.27
C ASP A 75 0.93 -5.49 9.02
N GLU A 76 0.27 -5.72 7.87
CA GLU A 76 0.63 -5.18 6.54
C GLU A 76 2.03 -5.57 6.05
N ASN A 77 2.71 -6.50 6.68
CA ASN A 77 4.00 -7.00 6.26
C ASN A 77 3.86 -8.31 5.45
N PRO A 78 3.99 -8.28 4.11
CA PRO A 78 3.79 -9.45 3.27
C PRO A 78 4.85 -10.54 3.46
N LEU A 79 5.90 -10.29 4.22
CA LEU A 79 6.95 -11.25 4.55
C LEU A 79 6.66 -12.02 5.85
N ASN A 80 5.77 -11.53 6.70
CA ASN A 80 5.38 -12.19 7.93
C ASN A 80 4.24 -13.20 7.67
N ASN A 81 4.61 -14.43 7.35
CA ASN A 81 3.67 -15.50 7.02
C ASN A 81 3.28 -16.37 8.23
N ASN A 82 3.48 -15.88 9.45
CA ASN A 82 3.01 -16.56 10.66
C ASN A 82 1.48 -16.65 10.64
N VAL A 83 0.92 -17.79 11.06
CA VAL A 83 -0.53 -18.05 11.06
C VAL A 83 -1.32 -16.99 11.82
N ASP A 84 -0.78 -16.49 12.94
CA ASP A 84 -1.44 -15.49 13.79
C ASP A 84 -1.51 -14.10 13.12
N ASN A 85 -0.73 -13.91 12.04
CA ASN A 85 -0.71 -12.67 11.24
C ASN A 85 -1.53 -12.76 9.96
N LEU A 86 -2.21 -13.88 9.71
CA LEU A 86 -2.96 -14.10 8.47
C LEU A 86 -4.44 -14.25 8.75
N GLU A 87 -5.25 -13.70 7.87
CA GLU A 87 -6.71 -13.85 7.90
C GLU A 87 -7.29 -13.99 6.50
N TRP A 88 -8.40 -14.72 6.40
CA TRP A 88 -9.21 -14.72 5.19
C TRP A 88 -10.13 -13.51 5.17
N CYS A 89 -10.21 -12.82 4.05
CA CYS A 89 -11.04 -11.62 3.93
C CYS A 89 -11.66 -11.43 2.55
N THR A 90 -12.64 -10.53 2.47
CA THR A 90 -13.17 -10.08 1.18
C THR A 90 -12.25 -9.04 0.54
N GLN A 91 -12.40 -8.80 -0.77
CA GLN A 91 -11.70 -7.71 -1.47
C GLN A 91 -12.01 -6.34 -0.84
N LYS A 92 -13.24 -6.15 -0.38
CA LYS A 92 -13.69 -4.91 0.25
C LYS A 92 -12.99 -4.67 1.59
N ASP A 93 -12.87 -5.72 2.41
CA ASP A 93 -12.23 -5.63 3.71
C ASP A 93 -10.72 -5.44 3.55
N ASN A 94 -10.08 -6.18 2.64
CA ASN A 94 -8.66 -6.03 2.32
C ASN A 94 -8.30 -4.60 1.88
N VAL A 95 -9.17 -3.93 1.09
CA VAL A 95 -8.95 -2.52 0.69
C VAL A 95 -9.16 -1.56 1.87
N ARG A 96 -10.03 -1.91 2.83
CA ARG A 96 -10.30 -1.08 4.02
C ARG A 96 -9.30 -1.30 5.14
N HIS A 97 -8.67 -2.46 5.16
CA HIS A 97 -7.73 -2.86 6.19
C HIS A 97 -6.46 -1.99 6.14
N GLY A 98 -5.98 -1.63 7.31
CA GLY A 98 -4.69 -0.99 7.51
C GLY A 98 -4.56 0.42 6.94
N THR A 99 -3.33 0.80 6.65
CA THR A 99 -2.97 2.15 6.18
C THR A 99 -3.13 2.33 4.67
N CYS A 100 -3.65 1.34 3.95
CA CYS A 100 -3.76 1.38 2.48
C CYS A 100 -4.57 2.59 1.98
N GLN A 101 -5.69 2.90 2.63
CA GLN A 101 -6.48 4.11 2.32
C GLN A 101 -5.72 5.37 2.72
N GLN A 102 -5.06 5.37 3.87
CA GLN A 102 -4.27 6.50 4.36
C GLN A 102 -3.09 6.78 3.44
N ARG A 103 -2.35 5.75 3.03
CA ARG A 103 -1.27 5.87 2.01
C ARG A 103 -1.79 6.34 0.65
N ARG A 104 -3.00 5.92 0.23
CA ARG A 104 -3.64 6.47 -0.98
C ARG A 104 -3.99 7.94 -0.82
N ILE A 105 -4.56 8.31 0.31
CA ILE A 105 -4.91 9.71 0.63
C ILE A 105 -3.63 10.55 0.68
N GLU A 106 -2.58 10.09 1.36
CA GLU A 106 -1.27 10.77 1.43
C GLU A 106 -0.60 10.87 0.07
N LYS A 107 -0.66 9.82 -0.77
CA LYS A 107 -0.11 9.84 -2.12
C LYS A 107 -0.89 10.78 -3.06
N VAL A 108 -2.20 10.91 -2.86
CA VAL A 108 -3.07 11.83 -3.61
C VAL A 108 -3.02 13.24 -3.02
N SER A 109 -2.78 13.38 -1.71
CA SER A 109 -2.68 14.64 -0.98
C SER A 109 -1.24 15.13 -0.79
N LYS A 110 -0.30 14.74 -1.66
CA LYS A 110 1.04 15.33 -1.64
C LYS A 110 0.95 16.84 -1.90
N GLY A 111 0.80 17.55 -0.80
CA GLY A 111 0.77 19.00 -0.69
C GLY A 111 -0.66 19.56 -0.61
N LYS A 112 -0.96 20.19 0.51
CA LYS A 112 -2.07 21.12 0.61
C LYS A 112 -1.90 22.20 -0.46
N ILE A 113 -3.01 22.69 -0.98
CA ILE A 113 -3.00 23.82 -1.90
C ILE A 113 -3.40 25.06 -1.12
N ILE A 114 -2.61 26.10 -1.20
CA ILE A 114 -2.87 27.36 -0.52
C ILE A 114 -3.37 28.37 -1.56
N GLN A 115 -4.51 28.94 -1.28
CA GLN A 115 -5.11 30.00 -2.07
C GLN A 115 -4.79 31.34 -1.43
N TYR A 116 -4.22 32.26 -2.20
CA TYR A 116 -3.87 33.61 -1.77
C TYR A 116 -4.67 34.66 -2.52
N ASP A 117 -4.96 35.80 -1.87
CA ASP A 117 -5.45 36.98 -2.56
C ASP A 117 -4.32 37.70 -3.32
N LYS A 118 -4.66 38.82 -3.98
CA LYS A 118 -3.68 39.66 -4.73
C LYS A 118 -2.66 40.32 -3.82
N GLN A 119 -2.96 40.46 -2.54
CA GLN A 119 -2.09 41.03 -1.51
C GLN A 119 -1.19 39.98 -0.85
N GLY A 120 -1.36 38.70 -1.16
CA GLY A 120 -0.58 37.62 -0.60
C GLY A 120 -1.10 37.09 0.75
N ASN A 121 -2.32 37.44 1.15
CA ASN A 121 -2.95 36.87 2.34
C ASN A 121 -3.57 35.51 2.00
N ILE A 122 -3.54 34.58 2.95
CA ILE A 122 -4.15 33.27 2.77
C ILE A 122 -5.68 33.42 2.82
N ILE A 123 -6.35 33.08 1.72
CA ILE A 123 -7.82 32.99 1.65
C ILE A 123 -8.27 31.65 2.22
N LYS A 124 -7.65 30.55 1.75
CA LYS A 124 -8.05 29.19 2.12
C LYS A 124 -6.93 28.18 1.92
N ILE A 125 -6.93 27.14 2.76
CA ILE A 125 -6.06 25.97 2.60
C ILE A 125 -6.92 24.78 2.18
N TRP A 126 -6.57 24.18 1.06
CA TRP A 126 -7.27 23.02 0.47
C TRP A 126 -6.47 21.75 0.74
N ASN A 127 -7.12 20.73 1.25
CA ASN A 127 -6.46 19.50 1.68
C ASN A 127 -5.96 18.62 0.52
N SER A 128 -6.39 18.87 -0.71
CA SER A 128 -5.93 18.12 -1.89
C SER A 128 -6.29 18.84 -3.20
N LEU A 129 -5.54 18.52 -4.26
CA LEU A 129 -5.86 18.94 -5.63
C LEU A 129 -7.28 18.54 -6.06
N ASN A 130 -7.77 17.38 -5.64
CA ASN A 130 -9.11 16.93 -5.99
C ASN A 130 -10.19 17.78 -5.34
N SER A 131 -9.94 18.34 -4.16
CA SER A 131 -10.89 19.23 -3.49
C SER A 131 -11.13 20.52 -4.29
N LEU A 132 -10.14 21.01 -5.06
CA LEU A 132 -10.32 22.14 -5.97
C LEU A 132 -11.32 21.82 -7.08
N ARG A 133 -11.17 20.66 -7.71
CA ARG A 133 -12.04 20.22 -8.79
C ARG A 133 -13.48 20.05 -8.33
N LEU A 134 -13.69 19.44 -7.17
CA LEU A 134 -15.01 19.19 -6.59
C LEU A 134 -15.72 20.49 -6.17
N ASN A 135 -14.96 21.54 -5.85
CA ASN A 135 -15.51 22.87 -5.50
C ASN A 135 -15.50 23.86 -6.67
N GLY A 136 -15.40 23.39 -7.92
CA GLY A 136 -15.54 24.21 -9.11
C GLY A 136 -14.27 24.92 -9.60
N HIS A 137 -13.14 24.86 -8.86
CA HIS A 137 -11.86 25.52 -9.22
C HIS A 137 -11.06 24.69 -10.26
N VAL A 138 -11.71 24.37 -11.41
CA VAL A 138 -11.12 23.48 -12.43
C VAL A 138 -9.93 24.11 -13.13
N ALA A 139 -9.92 25.44 -13.33
CA ALA A 139 -8.81 26.15 -13.95
C ALA A 139 -7.55 26.13 -13.07
N ALA A 140 -7.71 26.38 -11.77
CA ALA A 140 -6.63 26.28 -10.79
C ALA A 140 -6.09 24.83 -10.69
N TRP A 141 -6.98 23.85 -10.64
CA TRP A 141 -6.63 22.43 -10.68
C TRP A 141 -5.77 22.08 -11.91
N ARG A 142 -6.19 22.51 -13.11
CA ARG A 142 -5.45 22.27 -14.37
C ARG A 142 -4.09 22.94 -14.37
N ALA A 143 -4.00 24.19 -13.89
CA ALA A 143 -2.74 24.94 -13.84
C ALA A 143 -1.71 24.26 -12.92
N ILE A 144 -2.14 23.81 -11.73
CA ILE A 144 -1.27 23.14 -10.78
C ILE A 144 -0.84 21.74 -11.28
N THR A 145 -1.77 20.99 -11.90
CA THR A 145 -1.50 19.63 -12.41
C THR A 145 -0.54 19.63 -13.60
N ARG A 146 -0.63 20.65 -14.46
CA ARG A 146 0.23 20.79 -15.65
C ARG A 146 1.53 21.53 -15.38
N GLU A 147 1.83 21.85 -14.11
CA GLU A 147 2.99 22.63 -13.71
C GLU A 147 3.11 23.99 -14.45
N ASN A 148 1.96 24.54 -14.81
CA ASN A 148 1.90 25.83 -15.49
C ASN A 148 2.44 26.93 -14.57
N THR A 149 3.22 27.84 -15.13
CA THR A 149 3.77 29.02 -14.41
C THR A 149 2.69 30.04 -14.06
N ASN A 150 1.60 30.10 -14.82
CA ASN A 150 0.47 30.96 -14.48
C ASN A 150 -0.40 30.32 -13.40
N ARG A 151 -0.25 30.79 -12.18
CA ARG A 151 -0.95 30.32 -10.99
C ARG A 151 -2.11 31.24 -10.59
N PHE A 152 -2.43 32.23 -11.40
CA PHE A 152 -3.52 33.17 -11.14
C PHE A 152 -4.80 32.75 -11.83
N HIS A 153 -5.79 32.30 -11.06
CA HIS A 153 -7.11 31.87 -11.51
C HIS A 153 -8.16 32.28 -10.49
N ASP A 154 -9.37 32.56 -10.94
CA ASP A 154 -10.51 32.91 -10.08
C ASP A 154 -10.18 34.06 -9.11
N ASN A 155 -9.43 35.07 -9.60
CA ASN A 155 -8.97 36.24 -8.84
C ASN A 155 -8.06 35.90 -7.63
N SER A 156 -7.41 34.75 -7.66
CA SER A 156 -6.56 34.22 -6.58
C SER A 156 -5.29 33.56 -7.12
N PHE A 157 -4.23 33.52 -6.31
CA PHE A 157 -3.04 32.73 -6.57
C PHE A 157 -3.13 31.37 -5.89
N TRP A 158 -2.62 30.32 -6.56
CA TRP A 158 -2.74 28.93 -6.13
C TRP A 158 -1.40 28.23 -6.12
N PHE A 159 -0.94 27.79 -4.95
CA PHE A 159 0.37 27.14 -4.77
C PHE A 159 0.23 25.86 -3.95
N LYS A 160 1.11 24.88 -4.24
CA LYS A 160 1.30 23.74 -3.35
C LYS A 160 1.97 24.22 -2.06
N GLU A 161 1.68 23.58 -0.93
CA GLU A 161 2.29 23.90 0.37
C GLU A 161 3.83 23.87 0.34
N THR A 162 4.40 23.07 -0.57
CA THR A 162 5.86 22.96 -0.80
C THR A 162 6.43 24.10 -1.65
N GLU A 163 5.60 24.97 -2.20
CA GLU A 163 5.99 26.12 -3.03
C GLU A 163 5.90 27.38 -2.18
N ARG A 164 6.93 28.25 -2.21
CA ARG A 164 6.85 29.59 -1.62
C ARG A 164 6.47 30.62 -2.67
N PHE A 165 5.55 31.49 -2.29
CA PHE A 165 5.17 32.61 -3.12
C PHE A 165 6.08 33.82 -2.86
N ASP A 166 6.74 34.31 -3.91
CA ASP A 166 7.44 35.57 -3.87
C ASP A 166 6.53 36.68 -4.42
N ILE A 167 5.94 37.45 -3.51
CA ILE A 167 5.01 38.54 -3.81
C ILE A 167 5.65 39.59 -4.71
N THR A 168 6.99 39.80 -4.58
CA THR A 168 7.70 40.89 -5.31
C THR A 168 7.94 40.54 -6.76
N LYS A 169 7.97 39.28 -7.13
CA LYS A 169 8.29 38.78 -8.48
C LYS A 169 7.12 38.13 -9.20
N GLY A 170 5.98 37.87 -8.51
CA GLY A 170 4.86 37.16 -9.08
C GLY A 170 5.20 35.74 -9.55
N LYS A 171 6.30 35.18 -9.11
CA LYS A 171 6.84 33.89 -9.54
C LYS A 171 6.91 32.88 -8.39
N CYS A 172 6.70 31.63 -8.75
CA CYS A 172 6.86 30.48 -7.85
C CYS A 172 8.35 30.17 -7.64
N LEU A 173 8.78 30.10 -6.38
CA LEU A 173 10.08 29.58 -6.00
C LEU A 173 9.92 28.14 -5.52
N THR A 174 10.45 27.18 -6.26
CA THR A 174 10.51 25.78 -5.84
C THR A 174 11.53 25.68 -4.69
N LEU A 175 11.08 25.28 -3.51
CA LEU A 175 11.99 24.96 -2.41
C LEU A 175 12.62 23.59 -2.70
N ASN A 176 13.91 23.59 -3.04
CA ASN A 176 14.73 22.38 -2.92
C ASN A 176 14.91 22.09 -1.43
N ILE A 177 14.03 21.29 -0.84
CA ILE A 177 14.27 20.70 0.48
C ILE A 177 15.24 19.55 0.25
N LYS A 178 16.50 19.75 0.68
CA LYS A 178 17.49 18.68 0.80
C LYS A 178 17.13 17.76 1.96
#